data_0ab7828f2981f656ff957e6924492452
#
_entry.id   0ab7828f2981f656ff957e6924492452
#
_cell.length_a   1.000
_cell.length_b   1.000
_cell.length_c   1.000
_cell.angle_alpha   90.00
_cell.angle_beta   90.00
_cell.angle_gamma   90.00
#
_symmetry.space_group_name_H-M   'P 1'
#
loop_
_entity.id
_entity.type
_entity.pdbx_description
1 polymer ?
#
loop_
_entity_poly.entity_id
_entity_poly.type
_entity_poly.pdbx_seq_one_letter_code
_entity_poly.pdbx_strand_id
1 'polypeptide(L)'
;MNEAVSPGALSTLFTDARTHNGWRETPVSDETLREIYALMKWGPTSANCSPARIVFIRTAEGKERLRPALSSGNLQKTLTAPVTAIVAWDSEFYERLPQLFPHGDARRWFTSSPQLAEETAFRNSSMQAAYLIVACRALGLDTGPMSGFDRQHVDDAFFTGSTLKSNLLINIGYGDSSKLYARLPRLSFEEACGLL
;
A
#
# COMPACT_ATOMS: atom_id res chain seq x y z
N MET A 1 -25.78 8.16 15.85
CA MET A 1 -25.28 7.11 14.93
C MET A 1 -24.66 7.82 13.73
N ASN A 2 -23.50 7.34 13.27
CA ASN A 2 -22.92 7.90 12.05
C ASN A 2 -23.74 7.44 10.84
N GLU A 3 -23.95 8.33 9.88
CA GLU A 3 -24.59 7.95 8.62
C GLU A 3 -23.67 7.08 7.78
N ALA A 4 -24.24 6.11 7.07
CA ALA A 4 -23.50 5.33 6.08
C ALA A 4 -23.10 6.23 4.90
N VAL A 5 -21.94 5.95 4.29
CA VAL A 5 -21.55 6.64 3.06
C VAL A 5 -22.55 6.36 1.94
N SER A 6 -22.64 7.26 0.97
CA SER A 6 -23.60 7.11 -0.15
C SER A 6 -23.35 5.83 -0.96
N PRO A 7 -24.38 5.24 -1.60
CA PRO A 7 -24.21 4.10 -2.50
C PRO A 7 -23.17 4.34 -3.60
N GLY A 8 -23.10 5.57 -4.14
CA GLY A 8 -22.08 5.94 -5.13
C GLY A 8 -20.65 5.91 -4.57
N ALA A 9 -20.48 6.33 -3.31
CA ALA A 9 -19.18 6.21 -2.64
C ALA A 9 -18.77 4.74 -2.43
N LEU A 10 -19.74 3.88 -2.03
CA LEU A 10 -19.50 2.43 -1.91
C LEU A 10 -19.11 1.81 -3.25
N SER A 11 -19.78 2.22 -4.33
CA SER A 11 -19.45 1.76 -5.68
C SER A 11 -18.01 2.12 -6.05
N THR A 12 -17.64 3.39 -5.92
CA THR A 12 -16.30 3.89 -6.22
C THR A 12 -15.21 3.18 -5.40
N LEU A 13 -15.44 3.00 -4.10
CA LEU A 13 -14.42 2.45 -3.20
C LEU A 13 -14.28 0.94 -3.32
N PHE A 14 -15.38 0.21 -3.61
CA PHE A 14 -15.42 -1.25 -3.51
C PHE A 14 -15.96 -1.97 -4.75
N THR A 15 -17.26 -1.76 -5.09
CA THR A 15 -17.92 -2.65 -6.04
C THR A 15 -17.51 -2.43 -7.49
N ASP A 16 -17.27 -1.19 -7.92
CA ASP A 16 -16.82 -0.87 -9.28
C ASP A 16 -15.31 -0.75 -9.39
N ALA A 17 -14.63 -0.62 -8.25
CA ALA A 17 -13.17 -0.54 -8.22
C ALA A 17 -12.50 -1.77 -8.85
N ARG A 18 -11.42 -1.53 -9.60
CA ARG A 18 -10.67 -2.56 -10.32
C ARG A 18 -9.17 -2.45 -10.05
N THR A 19 -8.46 -3.56 -10.19
CA THR A 19 -7.01 -3.56 -10.32
C THR A 19 -6.65 -3.28 -11.76
N HIS A 20 -5.90 -2.21 -12.01
CA HIS A 20 -5.50 -1.80 -13.36
C HIS A 20 -4.12 -2.31 -13.75
N ASN A 21 -3.97 -2.69 -15.02
CA ASN A 21 -2.74 -3.18 -15.63
C ASN A 21 -2.26 -2.29 -16.79
N GLY A 22 -3.00 -1.25 -17.13
CA GLY A 22 -2.67 -0.23 -18.11
C GLY A 22 -3.14 1.14 -17.63
N TRP A 23 -2.48 2.17 -18.12
CA TRP A 23 -2.60 3.53 -17.59
C TRP A 23 -2.80 4.53 -18.71
N ARG A 24 -3.50 5.60 -18.43
CA ARG A 24 -3.56 6.80 -19.26
C ARG A 24 -2.31 7.63 -18.99
N GLU A 25 -1.89 8.43 -19.97
CA GLU A 25 -0.72 9.33 -19.84
C GLU A 25 -1.03 10.60 -19.03
N THR A 26 -1.85 10.46 -17.99
CA THR A 26 -2.23 11.57 -17.12
C THR A 26 -1.34 11.54 -15.89
N PRO A 27 -0.58 12.60 -15.59
CA PRO A 27 0.30 12.64 -14.44
C PRO A 27 -0.49 12.70 -13.13
N VAL A 28 0.11 12.21 -12.05
CA VAL A 28 -0.37 12.36 -10.68
C VAL A 28 0.49 13.41 -9.99
N SER A 29 -0.12 14.45 -9.44
CA SER A 29 0.62 15.56 -8.84
C SER A 29 1.16 15.22 -7.43
N ASP A 30 2.10 16.02 -6.95
CA ASP A 30 2.64 15.91 -5.58
C ASP A 30 1.56 16.20 -4.54
N GLU A 31 0.66 17.12 -4.82
CA GLU A 31 -0.47 17.47 -3.98
C GLU A 31 -1.38 16.27 -3.81
N THR A 32 -1.73 15.59 -4.91
CA THR A 32 -2.54 14.37 -4.88
C THR A 32 -1.88 13.28 -4.04
N LEU A 33 -0.56 13.08 -4.17
CA LEU A 33 0.17 12.09 -3.35
C LEU A 33 0.16 12.45 -1.85
N ARG A 34 0.22 13.74 -1.52
CA ARG A 34 0.09 14.21 -0.13
C ARG A 34 -1.32 14.00 0.41
N GLU A 35 -2.35 14.25 -0.40
CA GLU A 35 -3.74 13.99 -0.03
C GLU A 35 -4.01 12.49 0.20
N ILE A 36 -3.49 11.62 -0.67
CA ILE A 36 -3.55 10.16 -0.46
C ILE A 36 -2.98 9.80 0.91
N TYR A 37 -1.79 10.31 1.25
CA TYR A 37 -1.19 10.06 2.55
C TYR A 37 -2.01 10.64 3.70
N ALA A 38 -2.54 11.85 3.55
CA ALA A 38 -3.36 12.50 4.57
C ALA A 38 -4.62 11.70 4.91
N LEU A 39 -5.20 10.96 3.94
CA LEU A 39 -6.32 10.06 4.15
C LEU A 39 -5.88 8.70 4.72
N MET A 40 -4.88 8.06 4.10
CA MET A 40 -4.47 6.70 4.47
C MET A 40 -3.92 6.61 5.90
N LYS A 41 -3.28 7.66 6.39
CA LYS A 41 -2.67 7.68 7.74
C LYS A 41 -3.68 7.49 8.87
N TRP A 42 -4.98 7.66 8.62
CA TRP A 42 -6.04 7.46 9.60
C TRP A 42 -6.47 5.99 9.73
N GLY A 43 -5.94 5.09 8.90
CA GLY A 43 -6.13 3.67 9.07
C GLY A 43 -5.56 3.20 10.43
N PRO A 44 -6.31 2.38 11.20
CA PRO A 44 -5.86 1.93 12.51
C PRO A 44 -4.65 0.99 12.40
N THR A 45 -3.77 1.06 13.40
CA THR A 45 -2.68 0.11 13.59
C THR A 45 -2.56 -0.27 15.06
N SER A 46 -2.01 -1.46 15.34
CA SER A 46 -1.77 -1.94 16.70
C SER A 46 -0.95 -0.92 17.49
N ALA A 47 -1.43 -0.50 18.66
CA ALA A 47 -0.79 0.53 19.49
C ALA A 47 -0.43 1.80 18.68
N ASN A 48 -1.19 2.14 17.67
CA ASN A 48 -0.92 3.28 16.76
C ASN A 48 0.51 3.27 16.17
N CYS A 49 1.07 2.08 15.95
CA CYS A 49 2.49 1.92 15.62
C CYS A 49 2.90 2.40 14.22
N SER A 50 1.95 2.56 13.30
CA SER A 50 2.14 3.15 11.96
C SER A 50 3.48 2.77 11.29
N PRO A 51 3.75 1.47 11.05
CA PRO A 51 5.05 1.01 10.59
C PRO A 51 5.32 1.29 9.12
N ALA A 52 4.30 1.58 8.30
CA ALA A 52 4.49 1.78 6.87
C ALA A 52 5.38 2.99 6.56
N ARG A 53 6.27 2.81 5.57
CA ARG A 53 7.04 3.86 4.91
C ARG A 53 6.80 3.73 3.42
N ILE A 54 6.54 4.84 2.75
CA ILE A 54 6.15 4.83 1.34
C ILE A 54 7.13 5.66 0.53
N VAL A 55 7.67 5.05 -0.54
CA VAL A 55 8.47 5.76 -1.54
C VAL A 55 7.67 5.79 -2.84
N PHE A 56 7.36 6.98 -3.31
CA PHE A 56 6.67 7.19 -4.60
C PHE A 56 7.69 7.37 -5.72
N ILE A 57 7.77 6.38 -6.62
CA ILE A 57 8.63 6.40 -7.80
C ILE A 57 7.83 7.02 -8.95
N ARG A 58 8.32 8.15 -9.49
CA ARG A 58 7.67 8.96 -10.53
C ARG A 58 8.54 9.18 -11.76
N THR A 59 9.85 9.12 -11.60
CA THR A 59 10.80 9.42 -12.68
C THR A 59 11.16 8.16 -13.46
N ALA A 60 11.55 8.35 -14.73
CA ALA A 60 12.05 7.25 -15.55
C ALA A 60 13.26 6.57 -14.91
N GLU A 61 14.18 7.35 -14.33
CA GLU A 61 15.35 6.83 -13.61
C GLU A 61 14.94 5.93 -12.43
N GLY A 62 14.00 6.38 -11.60
CA GLY A 62 13.46 5.58 -10.49
C GLY A 62 12.80 4.28 -10.97
N LYS A 63 12.09 4.32 -12.10
CA LYS A 63 11.49 3.14 -12.72
C LYS A 63 12.55 2.17 -13.26
N GLU A 64 13.60 2.67 -13.90
CA GLU A 64 14.72 1.85 -14.37
C GLU A 64 15.47 1.20 -13.21
N ARG A 65 15.63 1.89 -12.10
CA ARG A 65 16.22 1.34 -10.87
C ARG A 65 15.36 0.22 -10.26
N LEU A 66 14.03 0.29 -10.40
CA LEU A 66 13.09 -0.74 -9.94
C LEU A 66 13.00 -1.93 -10.91
N ARG A 67 13.27 -1.72 -12.21
CA ARG A 67 13.12 -2.69 -13.29
C ARG A 67 13.70 -4.09 -12.98
N PRO A 68 14.95 -4.24 -12.50
CA PRO A 68 15.55 -5.55 -12.28
C PRO A 68 14.80 -6.41 -11.24
N ALA A 69 14.06 -5.77 -10.32
CA ALA A 69 13.32 -6.46 -9.28
C ALA A 69 11.94 -6.97 -9.76
N LEU A 70 11.44 -6.51 -10.92
CA LEU A 70 10.09 -6.81 -11.35
C LEU A 70 9.99 -8.18 -12.03
N SER A 71 9.01 -8.99 -11.65
CA SER A 71 8.64 -10.18 -12.43
C SER A 71 8.14 -9.76 -13.82
N SER A 72 8.30 -10.65 -14.82
CA SER A 72 7.94 -10.38 -16.21
C SER A 72 6.48 -9.93 -16.39
N GLY A 73 5.54 -10.52 -15.64
CA GLY A 73 4.12 -10.15 -15.68
C GLY A 73 3.80 -8.78 -15.05
N ASN A 74 4.73 -8.20 -14.28
CA ASN A 74 4.56 -6.89 -13.65
C ASN A 74 5.36 -5.78 -14.34
N LEU A 75 6.31 -6.14 -15.20
CA LEU A 75 7.25 -5.21 -15.80
C LEU A 75 6.55 -4.06 -16.55
N GLN A 76 5.82 -4.38 -17.60
CA GLN A 76 5.25 -3.35 -18.48
C GLN A 76 4.25 -2.44 -17.77
N LYS A 77 3.36 -3.01 -16.95
CA LYS A 77 2.36 -2.22 -16.21
C LYS A 77 2.97 -1.29 -15.16
N THR A 78 4.15 -1.65 -14.63
CA THR A 78 4.88 -0.82 -13.66
C THR A 78 5.64 0.31 -14.35
N LEU A 79 6.31 0.02 -15.47
CA LEU A 79 7.07 1.03 -16.20
C LEU A 79 6.17 2.11 -16.81
N THR A 80 4.95 1.75 -17.21
CA THR A 80 3.98 2.68 -17.81
C THR A 80 3.10 3.41 -16.79
N ALA A 81 3.08 2.98 -15.54
CA ALA A 81 2.30 3.66 -14.50
C ALA A 81 2.86 5.07 -14.22
N PRO A 82 2.01 6.10 -14.04
CA PRO A 82 2.46 7.44 -13.66
C PRO A 82 3.27 7.43 -12.37
N VAL A 83 2.83 6.64 -11.38
CA VAL A 83 3.51 6.48 -10.09
C VAL A 83 3.55 5.01 -9.70
N THR A 84 4.62 4.58 -9.05
CA THR A 84 4.67 3.31 -8.32
C THR A 84 5.07 3.59 -6.88
N ALA A 85 4.20 3.23 -5.94
CA ALA A 85 4.51 3.28 -4.52
C ALA A 85 5.22 1.98 -4.12
N ILE A 86 6.42 2.08 -3.53
CA ILE A 86 6.99 1.01 -2.72
C ILE A 86 6.42 1.20 -1.32
N VAL A 87 5.56 0.29 -0.89
CA VAL A 87 5.13 0.22 0.51
C VAL A 87 6.11 -0.66 1.24
N ALA A 88 6.87 -0.06 2.13
CA ALA A 88 7.80 -0.73 3.03
C ALA A 88 7.28 -0.71 4.47
N TRP A 89 7.86 -1.50 5.32
CA TRP A 89 7.70 -1.42 6.76
C TRP A 89 9.06 -1.16 7.43
N ASP A 90 9.00 -0.42 8.52
CA ASP A 90 10.15 -0.07 9.34
C ASP A 90 10.34 -1.16 10.41
N SER A 91 11.47 -1.87 10.41
CA SER A 91 11.76 -2.90 11.40
C SER A 91 11.94 -2.35 12.81
N GLU A 92 12.23 -1.06 12.92
CA GLU A 92 12.39 -0.35 14.19
C GLU A 92 11.25 0.66 14.45
N PHE A 93 10.06 0.41 13.90
CA PHE A 93 8.89 1.27 14.08
C PHE A 93 8.63 1.60 15.56
N TYR A 94 8.98 0.71 16.46
CA TYR A 94 8.78 0.88 17.90
C TYR A 94 9.56 2.04 18.50
N GLU A 95 10.59 2.54 17.82
CA GLU A 95 11.31 3.75 18.24
C GLU A 95 10.44 5.01 18.14
N ARG A 96 9.32 4.94 17.41
CA ARG A 96 8.32 6.01 17.33
C ARG A 96 7.19 5.90 18.35
N LEU A 97 7.06 4.77 19.07
CA LEU A 97 5.99 4.55 20.03
C LEU A 97 5.95 5.57 21.19
N PRO A 98 7.07 6.07 21.72
CA PRO A 98 7.00 7.14 22.71
C PRO A 98 6.22 8.38 22.24
N GLN A 99 6.24 8.66 20.93
CA GLN A 99 5.47 9.74 20.31
C GLN A 99 4.06 9.31 19.94
N LEU A 100 3.91 8.11 19.33
CA LEU A 100 2.66 7.64 18.72
C LEU A 100 1.70 7.00 19.72
N PHE A 101 2.24 6.45 20.81
CA PHE A 101 1.49 5.79 21.87
C PHE A 101 2.04 6.19 23.26
N PRO A 102 1.82 7.43 23.72
CA PRO A 102 2.42 7.98 24.93
C PRO A 102 1.80 7.46 26.23
N HIS A 103 0.82 6.55 26.17
CA HIS A 103 0.09 6.06 27.33
C HIS A 103 0.85 5.00 28.16
N GLY A 104 2.00 4.53 27.70
CA GLY A 104 2.82 3.54 28.39
C GLY A 104 4.07 3.19 27.60
N ASP A 105 4.96 2.38 28.17
CA ASP A 105 6.20 1.94 27.55
C ASP A 105 5.95 0.77 26.57
N ALA A 106 5.19 1.05 25.50
CA ALA A 106 4.88 0.06 24.48
C ALA A 106 6.11 -0.35 23.65
N ARG A 107 7.18 0.47 23.62
CA ARG A 107 8.45 0.14 22.97
C ARG A 107 9.01 -1.19 23.50
N ARG A 108 8.93 -1.43 24.80
CA ARG A 108 9.43 -2.65 25.43
C ARG A 108 8.76 -3.93 24.93
N TRP A 109 7.53 -3.85 24.48
CA TRP A 109 6.83 -5.04 23.95
C TRP A 109 7.53 -5.62 22.73
N PHE A 110 8.17 -4.77 21.95
CA PHE A 110 8.81 -5.13 20.68
C PHE A 110 10.32 -5.32 20.82
N THR A 111 11.00 -4.53 21.63
CA THR A 111 12.45 -4.70 21.87
C THR A 111 12.79 -6.00 22.57
N SER A 112 11.86 -6.60 23.31
CA SER A 112 12.03 -7.91 23.96
C SER A 112 11.70 -9.10 23.04
N SER A 113 11.08 -8.86 21.88
CA SER A 113 10.67 -9.92 20.95
C SER A 113 10.78 -9.45 19.50
N PRO A 114 11.94 -9.68 18.84
CA PRO A 114 12.14 -9.33 17.43
C PRO A 114 11.10 -9.95 16.49
N GLN A 115 10.69 -11.19 16.77
CA GLN A 115 9.67 -11.87 15.97
C GLN A 115 8.31 -11.15 16.06
N LEU A 116 7.89 -10.74 17.26
CA LEU A 116 6.66 -9.97 17.44
C LEU A 116 6.75 -8.61 16.74
N ALA A 117 7.93 -7.97 16.77
CA ALA A 117 8.15 -6.70 16.08
C ALA A 117 7.99 -6.88 14.56
N GLU A 118 8.64 -7.88 13.97
CA GLU A 118 8.54 -8.14 12.53
C GLU A 118 7.10 -8.46 12.11
N GLU A 119 6.44 -9.38 12.81
CA GLU A 119 5.04 -9.75 12.52
C GLU A 119 4.10 -8.54 12.63
N THR A 120 4.28 -7.72 13.67
CA THR A 120 3.47 -6.51 13.87
C THR A 120 3.72 -5.49 12.76
N ALA A 121 4.98 -5.24 12.40
CA ALA A 121 5.34 -4.30 11.35
C ALA A 121 4.77 -4.74 9.99
N PHE A 122 4.95 -6.00 9.63
CA PHE A 122 4.46 -6.55 8.37
C PHE A 122 2.93 -6.52 8.28
N ARG A 123 2.23 -7.01 9.32
CA ARG A 123 0.76 -7.01 9.37
C ARG A 123 0.19 -5.60 9.26
N ASN A 124 0.71 -4.67 10.06
CA ASN A 124 0.16 -3.32 10.11
C ASN A 124 0.54 -2.49 8.86
N SER A 125 1.71 -2.70 8.26
CA SER A 125 2.03 -2.07 6.97
C SER A 125 1.13 -2.57 5.84
N SER A 126 0.70 -3.84 5.88
CA SER A 126 -0.27 -4.39 4.91
C SER A 126 -1.66 -3.78 5.10
N MET A 127 -2.09 -3.55 6.34
CA MET A 127 -3.33 -2.80 6.62
C MET A 127 -3.25 -1.36 6.10
N GLN A 128 -2.13 -0.67 6.33
CA GLN A 128 -1.91 0.67 5.80
C GLN A 128 -1.86 0.70 4.27
N ALA A 129 -1.31 -0.34 3.62
CA ALA A 129 -1.36 -0.49 2.16
C ALA A 129 -2.79 -0.61 1.64
N ALA A 130 -3.68 -1.32 2.34
CA ALA A 130 -5.10 -1.38 2.00
C ALA A 130 -5.76 0.01 2.10
N TYR A 131 -5.46 0.77 3.15
CA TYR A 131 -5.93 2.15 3.28
C TYR A 131 -5.38 3.07 2.18
N LEU A 132 -4.13 2.88 1.74
CA LEU A 132 -3.57 3.59 0.59
C LEU A 132 -4.39 3.34 -0.68
N ILE A 133 -4.76 2.08 -0.94
CA ILE A 133 -5.59 1.72 -2.09
C ILE A 133 -6.95 2.39 -2.02
N VAL A 134 -7.60 2.37 -0.86
CA VAL A 134 -8.92 2.99 -0.64
C VAL A 134 -8.82 4.52 -0.78
N ALA A 135 -7.76 5.15 -0.25
CA ALA A 135 -7.52 6.57 -0.37
C ALA A 135 -7.32 7.00 -1.85
N CYS A 136 -6.56 6.23 -2.63
CA CYS A 136 -6.43 6.47 -4.08
C CYS A 136 -7.80 6.47 -4.77
N ARG A 137 -8.64 5.47 -4.50
CA ARG A 137 -9.99 5.35 -5.07
C ARG A 137 -10.89 6.53 -4.67
N ALA A 138 -10.81 6.95 -3.40
CA ALA A 138 -11.57 8.10 -2.89
C ALA A 138 -11.22 9.40 -3.63
N LEU A 139 -10.00 9.51 -4.15
CA LEU A 139 -9.51 10.65 -4.93
C LEU A 139 -9.63 10.43 -6.45
N GLY A 140 -10.36 9.40 -6.89
CA GLY A 140 -10.60 9.14 -8.32
C GLY A 140 -9.42 8.52 -9.05
N LEU A 141 -8.47 7.94 -8.33
CA LEU A 141 -7.33 7.23 -8.90
C LEU A 141 -7.54 5.72 -8.86
N ASP A 142 -6.96 5.05 -9.83
CA ASP A 142 -6.90 3.60 -9.90
C ASP A 142 -5.58 3.07 -9.35
N THR A 143 -5.60 1.80 -8.93
CA THR A 143 -4.41 1.14 -8.38
C THR A 143 -4.17 -0.23 -9.00
N GLY A 144 -2.89 -0.63 -9.01
CA GLY A 144 -2.45 -1.96 -9.38
C GLY A 144 -1.49 -2.52 -8.33
N PRO A 145 -2.01 -3.05 -7.20
CA PRO A 145 -1.17 -3.66 -6.18
C PRO A 145 -0.57 -4.99 -6.66
N MET A 146 0.68 -5.27 -6.24
CA MET A 146 1.39 -6.47 -6.62
C MET A 146 2.42 -6.88 -5.57
N SER A 147 2.67 -8.20 -5.47
CA SER A 147 3.74 -8.81 -4.68
C SER A 147 4.73 -9.62 -5.53
N GLY A 148 4.52 -9.66 -6.86
CA GLY A 148 5.40 -10.36 -7.81
C GLY A 148 6.64 -9.53 -8.15
N PHE A 149 7.55 -9.40 -7.21
CA PHE A 149 8.84 -8.73 -7.36
C PHE A 149 9.87 -9.34 -6.40
N ASP A 150 11.15 -9.14 -6.69
CA ASP A 150 12.24 -9.52 -5.81
C ASP A 150 12.41 -8.47 -4.71
N ARG A 151 12.03 -8.85 -3.49
CA ARG A 151 12.07 -7.95 -2.32
C ARG A 151 13.52 -7.58 -1.96
N GLN A 152 14.45 -8.53 -2.05
CA GLN A 152 15.84 -8.26 -1.71
C GLN A 152 16.43 -7.22 -2.68
N HIS A 153 16.15 -7.37 -3.97
CA HIS A 153 16.57 -6.39 -4.98
C HIS A 153 16.00 -4.99 -4.72
N VAL A 154 14.72 -4.89 -4.32
CA VAL A 154 14.12 -3.60 -3.95
C VAL A 154 14.78 -3.02 -2.71
N ASP A 155 15.01 -3.83 -1.68
CA ASP A 155 15.62 -3.39 -0.43
C ASP A 155 17.06 -2.92 -0.67
N ASP A 156 17.85 -3.64 -1.46
CA ASP A 156 19.21 -3.26 -1.83
C ASP A 156 19.23 -1.98 -2.69
N ALA A 157 18.28 -1.84 -3.61
CA ALA A 157 18.20 -0.67 -4.47
C ALA A 157 17.73 0.60 -3.73
N PHE A 158 16.74 0.51 -2.83
CA PHE A 158 16.06 1.69 -2.29
C PHE A 158 16.26 1.89 -0.79
N PHE A 159 16.65 0.87 -0.03
CA PHE A 159 16.67 0.91 1.43
C PHE A 159 18.00 0.49 2.07
N THR A 160 19.07 0.37 1.27
CA THR A 160 20.41 0.06 1.78
C THR A 160 20.80 1.01 2.94
N GLY A 161 21.26 0.43 4.05
CA GLY A 161 21.64 1.19 5.24
C GLY A 161 20.47 1.74 6.07
N SER A 162 19.24 1.30 5.79
CA SER A 162 18.05 1.68 6.56
C SER A 162 17.41 0.47 7.25
N THR A 163 16.42 0.74 8.10
CA THR A 163 15.59 -0.27 8.79
C THR A 163 14.38 -0.71 7.97
N LEU A 164 14.26 -0.21 6.73
CA LEU A 164 13.09 -0.43 5.89
C LEU A 164 13.18 -1.75 5.12
N LYS A 165 12.04 -2.44 5.01
CA LYS A 165 11.86 -3.68 4.26
C LYS A 165 10.64 -3.54 3.35
N SER A 166 10.80 -3.87 2.07
CA SER A 166 9.70 -3.82 1.11
C SER A 166 8.61 -4.85 1.42
N ASN A 167 7.35 -4.46 1.25
CA ASN A 167 6.16 -5.30 1.43
C ASN A 167 5.41 -5.49 0.11
N LEU A 168 4.90 -4.39 -0.46
CA LEU A 168 4.09 -4.37 -1.66
C LEU A 168 4.57 -3.27 -2.61
N LEU A 169 4.35 -3.48 -3.92
CA LEU A 169 4.37 -2.41 -4.91
C LEU A 169 2.93 -2.07 -5.28
N ILE A 170 2.61 -0.79 -5.42
CA ILE A 170 1.29 -0.33 -5.84
C ILE A 170 1.48 0.70 -6.96
N ASN A 171 1.11 0.32 -8.19
CA ASN A 171 0.99 1.28 -9.26
C ASN A 171 -0.22 2.18 -9.01
N ILE A 172 -0.08 3.48 -9.27
CA ILE A 172 -1.11 4.50 -9.01
C ILE A 172 -1.20 5.40 -10.24
N GLY A 173 -2.41 5.68 -10.68
CA GLY A 173 -2.67 6.55 -11.82
C GLY A 173 -4.12 6.50 -12.26
N TYR A 174 -4.40 6.98 -13.45
CA TYR A 174 -5.71 6.88 -14.10
C TYR A 174 -5.70 5.67 -15.02
N GLY A 175 -6.50 4.65 -14.67
CA GLY A 175 -6.52 3.38 -15.36
C GLY A 175 -7.10 3.44 -16.77
N ASP A 176 -6.55 2.65 -17.67
CA ASP A 176 -7.11 2.41 -18.99
C ASP A 176 -8.08 1.22 -18.92
N SER A 177 -9.37 1.52 -18.97
CA SER A 177 -10.44 0.52 -18.87
C SER A 177 -10.42 -0.50 -20.03
N SER A 178 -9.83 -0.15 -21.16
CA SER A 178 -9.72 -1.07 -22.31
C SER A 178 -8.75 -2.23 -22.04
N LYS A 179 -7.90 -2.10 -21.01
CA LYS A 179 -6.90 -3.10 -20.60
C LYS A 179 -7.31 -3.89 -19.36
N LEU A 180 -8.57 -3.77 -18.94
CA LEU A 180 -9.07 -4.54 -17.81
C LEU A 180 -9.37 -5.98 -18.22
N TYR A 181 -8.98 -6.92 -17.37
CA TYR A 181 -9.43 -8.31 -17.46
C TYR A 181 -10.87 -8.46 -16.93
N ALA A 182 -11.52 -9.57 -17.25
CA ALA A 182 -12.80 -9.90 -16.63
C ALA A 182 -12.68 -9.95 -15.10
N ARG A 183 -13.74 -9.55 -14.39
CA ARG A 183 -13.76 -9.63 -12.93
C ARG A 183 -13.77 -11.08 -12.48
N LEU A 184 -12.81 -11.45 -11.68
CA LEU A 184 -12.76 -12.77 -11.04
C LEU A 184 -13.78 -12.88 -9.92
N PRO A 185 -14.29 -14.10 -9.63
CA PRO A 185 -15.22 -14.33 -8.53
C PRO A 185 -14.61 -14.02 -7.17
N ARG A 186 -15.47 -13.94 -6.17
CA ARG A 186 -15.11 -13.92 -4.74
C ARG A 186 -15.84 -15.07 -4.06
N LEU A 187 -15.31 -15.50 -2.93
CA LEU A 187 -16.00 -16.45 -2.07
C LEU A 187 -17.33 -15.87 -1.61
N SER A 188 -18.33 -16.76 -1.42
CA SER A 188 -19.59 -16.37 -0.78
C SER A 188 -19.36 -16.05 0.71
N PHE A 189 -20.37 -15.47 1.36
CA PHE A 189 -20.29 -15.21 2.79
C PHE A 189 -20.09 -16.49 3.59
N GLU A 190 -20.78 -17.57 3.21
CA GLU A 190 -20.74 -18.87 3.87
C GLU A 190 -19.40 -19.59 3.72
N GLU A 191 -18.70 -19.35 2.61
CA GLU A 191 -17.35 -19.89 2.40
C GLU A 191 -16.27 -19.12 3.16
N ALA A 192 -16.49 -17.84 3.43
CA ALA A 192 -15.48 -16.94 4.00
C ALA A 192 -15.75 -16.59 5.47
N CYS A 193 -16.99 -16.69 5.94
CA CYS A 193 -17.44 -16.18 7.23
C CYS A 193 -18.27 -17.22 7.98
N GLY A 194 -18.25 -17.13 9.32
CA GLY A 194 -19.13 -17.89 10.21
C GLY A 194 -19.82 -16.95 11.18
N LEU A 195 -21.07 -17.27 11.53
CA LEU A 195 -21.83 -16.64 12.61
C LEU A 195 -21.90 -17.63 13.78
N LEU A 196 -21.44 -17.23 14.97
CA LEU A 196 -21.41 -18.03 16.20
C LEU A 196 -22.29 -17.40 17.26
#